data_96aa79bcbc6c5f358581fb0323429bfe
#
_entry.id   96aa79bcbc6c5f358581fb0323429bfe
#
_cell.length_a   1.000
_cell.length_b   1.000
_cell.length_c   1.000
_cell.angle_alpha   90.00
_cell.angle_beta   90.00
_cell.angle_gamma   90.00
#
_symmetry.space_group_name_H-M   'P 1'
#
loop_
_entity.id
_entity.type
_entity.pdbx_description
1 polymer ?
#
loop_
_entity_poly.entity_id
_entity_poly.type
_entity_poly.pdbx_seq_one_letter_code
_entity_poly.pdbx_strand_id
1 'polypeptide(L)'
;MKHVLFLLVLTIVLTSGFSQNFSSYFIGNSQDTVVTPKGGICLMGGASEHDNAMKWFLGQANGGDVVVLRASGSDGYNAYFYSQLGVPINSVETVVCLNLASGNDPVIIDKINKAEAIWFAGGDQWNYISYWRNTALNVALNDAINRGCVIGGTSAGMAILGGHYFTAENGTVTSNVALNNPFNSLVTVSNEPFLNLPFLSNVITDTHYDNPDRRGRHSVFIAKQTQLNQQFIYGIACEEYVAVCIDTNGLAKIYGEYPQYDEQAYFIQVNCEISNNYPETCENGSPLTWNQGNQALKVFKANGTLQGTSTFDLSNWQLGTGGSWEHWWVEDGTLTIEPSDAPACISGMEPLNVSLPQNPIQSDQWIYWEESTQLTKVISVDGQTINFMKTTDSFQLNVVPDGIYFLQGTKNEQPFSLKVVVCNSL
;
A
#
# COMPACT_ATOMS: atom_id res chain seq x y z
N MET A 1 73.26 -43.84 -2.63
CA MET A 1 71.95 -43.48 -3.28
C MET A 1 71.13 -42.77 -2.26
N LYS A 2 70.94 -41.45 -2.37
CA LYS A 2 70.11 -40.67 -1.46
C LYS A 2 68.75 -40.47 -2.16
N HIS A 3 67.68 -41.01 -1.61
CA HIS A 3 66.33 -40.77 -2.08
C HIS A 3 65.83 -39.44 -1.52
N VAL A 4 65.55 -38.45 -2.40
CA VAL A 4 64.89 -37.21 -2.08
C VAL A 4 63.40 -37.44 -2.25
N LEU A 5 62.63 -37.34 -1.13
CA LEU A 5 61.18 -37.47 -1.12
C LEU A 5 60.60 -36.07 -1.40
N PHE A 6 59.96 -35.89 -2.57
CA PHE A 6 59.23 -34.66 -2.92
C PHE A 6 57.82 -34.71 -2.29
N LEU A 7 57.58 -33.88 -1.28
CA LEU A 7 56.27 -33.71 -0.70
C LEU A 7 55.44 -32.71 -1.54
N LEU A 8 54.49 -33.22 -2.29
CA LEU A 8 53.54 -32.39 -3.05
C LEU A 8 52.48 -31.85 -2.07
N VAL A 9 52.55 -30.58 -1.69
CA VAL A 9 51.53 -29.92 -0.89
C VAL A 9 50.38 -29.47 -1.83
N LEU A 10 49.28 -30.17 -1.84
CA LEU A 10 48.07 -29.83 -2.58
C LEU A 10 47.28 -28.76 -1.78
N THR A 11 47.42 -27.48 -2.14
CA THR A 11 46.59 -26.40 -1.61
C THR A 11 45.23 -26.46 -2.26
N ILE A 12 44.25 -26.99 -1.53
CA ILE A 12 42.83 -26.90 -1.89
C ILE A 12 42.37 -25.45 -1.61
N VAL A 13 42.27 -24.65 -2.66
CA VAL A 13 41.59 -23.35 -2.59
C VAL A 13 40.08 -23.64 -2.54
N LEU A 14 39.51 -23.63 -1.35
CA LEU A 14 38.05 -23.58 -1.16
C LEU A 14 37.57 -22.22 -1.65
N THR A 15 37.16 -22.12 -2.91
CA THR A 15 36.33 -21.02 -3.37
C THR A 15 34.97 -21.18 -2.71
N SER A 16 34.71 -20.44 -1.64
CA SER A 16 33.36 -20.24 -1.15
C SER A 16 32.59 -19.58 -2.30
N GLY A 17 31.74 -20.36 -2.98
CA GLY A 17 30.74 -19.81 -3.91
C GLY A 17 29.80 -18.93 -3.13
N PHE A 18 30.01 -17.62 -3.14
CA PHE A 18 29.01 -16.67 -2.67
C PHE A 18 27.80 -16.82 -3.59
N SER A 19 26.68 -17.28 -3.05
CA SER A 19 25.41 -17.21 -3.74
C SER A 19 25.13 -15.74 -4.05
N GLN A 20 24.93 -15.42 -5.31
CA GLN A 20 24.60 -14.06 -5.71
C GLN A 20 23.22 -13.71 -5.21
N ASN A 21 23.07 -12.60 -4.46
CA ASN A 21 21.78 -12.19 -3.87
C ASN A 21 20.84 -11.58 -4.90
N PHE A 22 21.39 -11.05 -5.99
CA PHE A 22 20.63 -10.39 -7.07
C PHE A 22 21.34 -10.50 -8.41
N SER A 23 20.58 -10.29 -9.49
CA SER A 23 21.11 -9.98 -10.82
C SER A 23 20.75 -8.55 -11.18
N SER A 24 21.59 -7.87 -11.97
CA SER A 24 21.37 -6.50 -12.38
C SER A 24 21.58 -6.33 -13.87
N TYR A 25 20.70 -5.52 -14.48
CA TYR A 25 20.73 -5.16 -15.90
C TYR A 25 20.66 -3.65 -16.02
N PHE A 26 21.65 -3.05 -16.65
CA PHE A 26 21.80 -1.59 -16.72
C PHE A 26 21.80 -1.10 -18.17
N ILE A 27 21.17 0.06 -18.41
CA ILE A 27 21.23 0.83 -19.67
C ILE A 27 21.24 2.33 -19.35
N GLY A 28 21.99 3.10 -20.11
CA GLY A 28 22.06 4.55 -19.99
C GLY A 28 23.41 5.08 -19.53
N ASN A 29 23.42 6.24 -18.88
CA ASN A 29 24.63 6.86 -18.35
C ASN A 29 24.92 6.31 -16.95
N SER A 30 26.15 5.84 -16.73
CA SER A 30 26.59 5.29 -15.44
C SER A 30 26.95 6.36 -14.40
N GLN A 31 26.98 7.64 -14.79
CA GLN A 31 27.15 8.75 -13.85
C GLN A 31 25.80 9.06 -13.22
N ASP A 32 25.77 9.06 -11.92
CA ASP A 32 24.61 9.44 -11.12
C ASP A 32 24.17 10.88 -11.45
N THR A 33 22.88 11.08 -11.68
CA THR A 33 22.31 12.39 -11.97
C THR A 33 21.43 12.84 -10.83
N VAL A 34 21.93 13.75 -10.02
CA VAL A 34 21.19 14.29 -8.88
C VAL A 34 20.21 15.36 -9.35
N VAL A 35 18.93 15.01 -9.46
CA VAL A 35 17.84 15.91 -9.77
C VAL A 35 16.73 15.76 -8.71
N THR A 36 15.88 16.77 -8.59
CA THR A 36 14.72 16.68 -7.70
C THR A 36 13.56 16.03 -8.44
N PRO A 37 13.12 14.84 -8.07
CA PRO A 37 11.93 14.21 -8.66
C PRO A 37 10.68 15.03 -8.31
N LYS A 38 9.64 14.89 -9.13
CA LYS A 38 8.36 15.60 -8.93
C LYS A 38 7.41 14.85 -8.00
N GLY A 39 7.72 13.60 -7.68
CA GLY A 39 6.87 12.74 -6.86
C GLY A 39 5.65 12.17 -7.58
N GLY A 40 4.86 11.41 -6.85
CA GLY A 40 3.64 10.78 -7.32
C GLY A 40 3.69 9.25 -7.30
N ILE A 41 2.57 8.63 -7.61
CA ILE A 41 2.39 7.18 -7.54
C ILE A 41 1.72 6.70 -8.83
N CYS A 42 2.20 5.58 -9.39
CA CYS A 42 1.59 4.93 -10.55
C CYS A 42 1.17 3.50 -10.20
N LEU A 43 -0.13 3.24 -10.21
CA LEU A 43 -0.76 1.95 -9.94
C LEU A 43 -1.20 1.35 -11.28
N MET A 44 -0.56 0.25 -11.71
CA MET A 44 -0.86 -0.42 -12.98
C MET A 44 -1.51 -1.78 -12.73
N GLY A 45 -2.68 -2.04 -13.34
CA GLY A 45 -3.49 -3.22 -13.07
C GLY A 45 -2.89 -4.56 -13.50
N GLY A 46 -1.99 -4.54 -14.47
CA GLY A 46 -1.32 -5.74 -14.97
C GLY A 46 -1.51 -5.95 -16.47
N ALA A 47 -1.12 -7.11 -16.97
CA ALA A 47 -0.98 -7.50 -18.37
C ALA A 47 0.13 -6.67 -19.06
N SER A 48 -0.21 -5.65 -19.85
CA SER A 48 0.77 -4.72 -20.45
C SER A 48 0.58 -3.32 -19.89
N GLU A 49 1.68 -2.61 -19.72
CA GLU A 49 1.68 -1.23 -19.27
C GLU A 49 1.05 -0.31 -20.33
N HIS A 50 0.35 0.72 -19.85
CA HIS A 50 -0.19 1.78 -20.70
C HIS A 50 0.88 2.85 -20.97
N ASP A 51 1.27 3.04 -22.22
CA ASP A 51 2.41 3.91 -22.61
C ASP A 51 2.32 5.34 -22.05
N ASN A 52 1.15 5.99 -22.09
CA ASN A 52 1.03 7.36 -21.59
C ASN A 52 1.10 7.44 -20.05
N ALA A 53 0.65 6.42 -19.34
CA ALA A 53 0.86 6.31 -17.90
C ALA A 53 2.35 6.15 -17.56
N MET A 54 3.06 5.32 -18.32
CA MET A 54 4.51 5.14 -18.15
C MET A 54 5.29 6.41 -18.52
N LYS A 55 4.87 7.13 -19.57
CA LYS A 55 5.44 8.45 -19.88
C LYS A 55 5.21 9.46 -18.75
N TRP A 56 4.03 9.43 -18.13
CA TRP A 56 3.78 10.23 -16.93
C TRP A 56 4.72 9.83 -15.80
N PHE A 57 4.81 8.55 -15.47
CA PHE A 57 5.70 8.01 -14.42
C PHE A 57 7.17 8.44 -14.64
N LEU A 58 7.72 8.21 -15.82
CA LEU A 58 9.09 8.61 -16.16
C LEU A 58 9.27 10.14 -16.15
N GLY A 59 8.25 10.90 -16.54
CA GLY A 59 8.26 12.35 -16.48
C GLY A 59 8.36 12.91 -15.06
N GLN A 60 7.89 12.14 -14.04
CA GLN A 60 8.03 12.50 -12.63
C GLN A 60 9.46 12.27 -12.11
N ALA A 61 10.25 11.38 -12.74
CA ALA A 61 11.68 11.22 -12.42
C ALA A 61 12.54 12.45 -12.79
N ASN A 62 11.97 13.39 -13.57
CA ASN A 62 12.60 14.66 -13.95
C ASN A 62 13.98 14.51 -14.64
N GLY A 63 14.16 13.45 -15.43
CA GLY A 63 15.41 13.15 -16.12
C GLY A 63 16.43 12.35 -15.29
N GLY A 64 16.05 11.90 -14.12
CA GLY A 64 16.90 11.13 -13.19
C GLY A 64 17.01 9.65 -13.52
N ASP A 65 17.44 8.89 -12.54
CA ASP A 65 17.72 7.46 -12.62
C ASP A 65 16.51 6.63 -12.20
N VAL A 66 16.23 5.57 -12.96
CA VAL A 66 15.10 4.67 -12.73
C VAL A 66 15.58 3.31 -12.29
N VAL A 67 15.10 2.82 -11.14
CA VAL A 67 15.34 1.46 -10.68
C VAL A 67 14.06 0.63 -10.79
N VAL A 68 14.16 -0.51 -11.47
CA VAL A 68 13.10 -1.52 -11.55
C VAL A 68 13.43 -2.66 -10.58
N LEU A 69 12.59 -2.89 -9.58
CA LEU A 69 12.73 -3.99 -8.63
C LEU A 69 11.81 -5.15 -8.98
N ARG A 70 12.35 -6.36 -8.92
CA ARG A 70 11.60 -7.60 -9.13
C ARG A 70 12.27 -8.77 -8.42
N ALA A 71 11.55 -9.88 -8.23
CA ALA A 71 12.06 -11.11 -7.62
C ALA A 71 12.31 -12.23 -8.64
N SER A 72 11.96 -12.04 -9.90
CA SER A 72 12.13 -13.01 -11.00
C SER A 72 12.14 -12.30 -12.34
N GLY A 73 12.56 -12.97 -13.43
CA GLY A 73 12.58 -12.43 -14.78
C GLY A 73 13.91 -11.75 -15.12
N SER A 74 13.89 -10.75 -16.02
CA SER A 74 15.06 -10.07 -16.56
C SER A 74 14.78 -8.58 -16.84
N ASP A 75 15.45 -8.00 -17.80
CA ASP A 75 15.54 -6.58 -18.15
C ASP A 75 14.42 -6.05 -19.07
N GLY A 76 13.24 -6.67 -19.08
CA GLY A 76 12.15 -6.30 -19.99
C GLY A 76 11.74 -4.82 -19.96
N TYR A 77 11.99 -4.11 -18.86
CA TYR A 77 11.71 -2.68 -18.74
C TYR A 77 12.82 -1.77 -19.26
N ASN A 78 14.07 -2.25 -19.36
CA ASN A 78 15.21 -1.38 -19.63
C ASN A 78 15.08 -0.62 -20.96
N ALA A 79 14.94 -1.32 -22.07
CA ALA A 79 14.78 -0.67 -23.37
C ALA A 79 13.46 0.09 -23.49
N TYR A 80 12.38 -0.45 -22.90
CA TYR A 80 11.06 0.15 -22.88
C TYR A 80 11.07 1.55 -22.23
N PHE A 81 11.61 1.67 -21.03
CA PHE A 81 11.70 2.94 -20.32
C PHE A 81 12.75 3.87 -20.89
N TYR A 82 13.96 3.34 -21.23
CA TYR A 82 15.08 4.18 -21.63
C TYR A 82 14.92 4.80 -23.01
N SER A 83 14.35 4.07 -23.98
CA SER A 83 14.35 4.52 -25.38
C SER A 83 13.01 4.46 -26.09
N GLN A 84 12.14 3.47 -25.81
CA GLN A 84 10.93 3.25 -26.61
C GLN A 84 9.85 4.28 -26.30
N LEU A 85 9.72 4.71 -25.04
CA LEU A 85 8.72 5.70 -24.62
C LEU A 85 9.09 7.15 -24.97
N GLY A 86 10.35 7.43 -25.29
CA GLY A 86 10.80 8.75 -25.72
C GLY A 86 10.78 9.82 -24.61
N VAL A 87 10.75 9.44 -23.33
CA VAL A 87 10.90 10.35 -22.20
C VAL A 87 12.38 10.38 -21.81
N PRO A 88 13.04 11.56 -21.76
CA PRO A 88 14.45 11.63 -21.36
C PRO A 88 14.63 11.24 -19.88
N ILE A 89 15.45 10.24 -19.64
CA ILE A 89 15.93 9.80 -18.31
C ILE A 89 17.41 9.49 -18.39
N ASN A 90 18.12 9.54 -17.25
CA ASN A 90 19.56 9.33 -17.20
C ASN A 90 19.92 7.86 -17.42
N SER A 91 19.28 6.98 -16.66
CA SER A 91 19.52 5.52 -16.76
C SER A 91 18.28 4.72 -16.34
N VAL A 92 18.31 3.42 -16.69
CA VAL A 92 17.40 2.40 -16.15
C VAL A 92 18.21 1.21 -15.67
N GLU A 93 17.96 0.78 -14.45
CA GLU A 93 18.56 -0.45 -13.94
C GLU A 93 17.49 -1.39 -13.39
N THR A 94 17.37 -2.59 -13.97
CA THR A 94 16.55 -3.66 -13.41
C THR A 94 17.36 -4.49 -12.43
N VAL A 95 16.91 -4.56 -11.18
CA VAL A 95 17.48 -5.38 -10.11
C VAL A 95 16.53 -6.54 -9.82
N VAL A 96 17.01 -7.76 -10.05
CA VAL A 96 16.30 -9.00 -9.76
C VAL A 96 16.79 -9.57 -8.44
N CYS A 97 16.01 -9.41 -7.39
CA CYS A 97 16.31 -9.92 -6.05
C CYS A 97 16.03 -11.43 -5.99
N LEU A 98 17.03 -12.23 -5.73
CA LEU A 98 16.95 -13.70 -5.85
C LEU A 98 16.57 -14.41 -4.55
N ASN A 99 16.71 -13.74 -3.42
CA ASN A 99 16.48 -14.33 -2.09
C ASN A 99 16.36 -13.25 -1.00
N LEU A 100 16.06 -13.69 0.23
CA LEU A 100 15.92 -12.82 1.40
C LEU A 100 17.17 -11.96 1.70
N ALA A 101 18.38 -12.45 1.40
CA ALA A 101 19.60 -11.70 1.65
C ALA A 101 19.70 -10.43 0.80
N SER A 102 19.00 -10.36 -0.34
CA SER A 102 18.91 -9.17 -1.18
C SER A 102 18.34 -7.95 -0.43
N GLY A 103 17.47 -8.18 0.55
CA GLY A 103 16.89 -7.11 1.37
C GLY A 103 17.91 -6.35 2.23
N ASN A 104 19.12 -6.88 2.43
CA ASN A 104 20.19 -6.22 3.17
C ASN A 104 21.48 -6.06 2.32
N ASP A 105 21.37 -6.19 1.01
CA ASP A 105 22.50 -6.05 0.12
C ASP A 105 22.86 -4.56 -0.10
N PRO A 106 24.06 -4.11 0.29
CA PRO A 106 24.43 -2.70 0.24
C PRO A 106 24.46 -2.12 -1.17
N VAL A 107 24.67 -2.96 -2.19
CA VAL A 107 24.69 -2.52 -3.59
C VAL A 107 23.28 -2.17 -4.05
N ILE A 108 22.27 -2.97 -3.68
CA ILE A 108 20.86 -2.67 -4.00
C ILE A 108 20.43 -1.39 -3.26
N ILE A 109 20.78 -1.27 -1.98
CA ILE A 109 20.46 -0.10 -1.16
C ILE A 109 21.05 1.19 -1.76
N ASP A 110 22.32 1.14 -2.22
CA ASP A 110 22.95 2.30 -2.88
C ASP A 110 22.20 2.73 -4.15
N LYS A 111 21.72 1.77 -4.96
CA LYS A 111 20.90 2.05 -6.16
C LYS A 111 19.59 2.73 -5.82
N ILE A 112 18.89 2.26 -4.79
CA ILE A 112 17.64 2.87 -4.32
C ILE A 112 17.87 4.28 -3.77
N ASN A 113 18.98 4.50 -3.07
CA ASN A 113 19.31 5.82 -2.52
C ASN A 113 19.60 6.86 -3.61
N LYS A 114 19.96 6.43 -4.81
CA LYS A 114 20.28 7.29 -5.97
C LYS A 114 19.12 7.43 -6.96
N ALA A 115 18.08 6.59 -6.85
CA ALA A 115 16.99 6.59 -7.80
C ALA A 115 16.02 7.79 -7.60
N GLU A 116 15.55 8.36 -8.70
CA GLU A 116 14.46 9.33 -8.76
C GLU A 116 13.11 8.66 -9.07
N ALA A 117 13.13 7.45 -9.63
CA ALA A 117 11.94 6.65 -9.87
C ALA A 117 12.19 5.18 -9.50
N ILE A 118 11.21 4.56 -8.84
CA ILE A 118 11.25 3.14 -8.50
C ILE A 118 9.99 2.46 -9.02
N TRP A 119 10.19 1.41 -9.83
CA TRP A 119 9.13 0.60 -10.42
C TRP A 119 9.17 -0.82 -9.88
N PHE A 120 8.07 -1.27 -9.28
CA PHE A 120 7.90 -2.65 -8.87
C PHE A 120 7.23 -3.44 -10.00
N ALA A 121 7.97 -4.37 -10.60
CA ALA A 121 7.46 -5.19 -11.69
C ALA A 121 6.41 -6.21 -11.21
N GLY A 122 5.71 -6.83 -12.16
CA GLY A 122 4.86 -7.97 -11.88
C GLY A 122 5.64 -9.22 -11.42
N GLY A 123 4.94 -10.18 -10.84
CA GLY A 123 5.53 -11.41 -10.34
C GLY A 123 4.73 -12.02 -9.19
N ASP A 124 5.41 -12.42 -8.14
CA ASP A 124 4.81 -12.92 -6.90
C ASP A 124 5.06 -11.91 -5.76
N GLN A 125 3.99 -11.27 -5.29
CA GLN A 125 4.07 -10.26 -4.23
C GLN A 125 4.56 -10.83 -2.90
N TRP A 126 4.38 -12.12 -2.64
CA TRP A 126 4.93 -12.74 -1.43
C TRP A 126 6.46 -12.71 -1.41
N ASN A 127 7.11 -12.90 -2.56
CA ASN A 127 8.55 -12.73 -2.65
C ASN A 127 8.97 -11.30 -2.28
N TYR A 128 8.24 -10.29 -2.72
CA TYR A 128 8.55 -8.89 -2.40
C TYR A 128 8.42 -8.62 -0.89
N ILE A 129 7.31 -9.03 -0.30
CA ILE A 129 7.06 -8.86 1.13
C ILE A 129 8.08 -9.65 1.97
N SER A 130 8.28 -10.94 1.65
CA SER A 130 9.17 -11.83 2.43
C SER A 130 10.65 -11.48 2.29
N TYR A 131 11.08 -10.92 1.15
CA TYR A 131 12.48 -10.57 0.93
C TYR A 131 12.83 -9.18 1.46
N TRP A 132 11.91 -8.23 1.40
CA TRP A 132 12.24 -6.82 1.61
C TRP A 132 11.67 -6.21 2.90
N ARG A 133 10.51 -6.64 3.38
CA ARG A 133 9.92 -6.08 4.60
C ARG A 133 10.82 -6.28 5.82
N ASN A 134 10.92 -5.27 6.67
CA ASN A 134 11.77 -5.26 7.87
C ASN A 134 13.28 -5.41 7.58
N THR A 135 13.75 -4.97 6.41
CA THR A 135 15.16 -5.01 6.00
C THR A 135 15.71 -3.60 5.75
N ALA A 136 17.02 -3.49 5.54
CA ALA A 136 17.64 -2.22 5.18
C ALA A 136 17.15 -1.68 3.82
N LEU A 137 16.76 -2.55 2.88
CA LEU A 137 16.12 -2.15 1.63
C LEU A 137 14.75 -1.52 1.87
N ASN A 138 13.94 -2.06 2.81
CA ASN A 138 12.67 -1.44 3.19
C ASN A 138 12.86 -0.02 3.74
N VAL A 139 13.87 0.20 4.55
CA VAL A 139 14.24 1.54 5.05
C VAL A 139 14.60 2.46 3.87
N ALA A 140 15.50 2.03 2.98
CA ALA A 140 15.91 2.81 1.83
C ALA A 140 14.74 3.16 0.87
N LEU A 141 13.78 2.25 0.69
CA LEU A 141 12.56 2.49 -0.09
C LEU A 141 11.71 3.59 0.54
N ASN A 142 11.51 3.57 1.86
CA ASN A 142 10.76 4.61 2.56
C ASN A 142 11.52 5.95 2.58
N ASP A 143 12.84 5.94 2.67
CA ASP A 143 13.67 7.14 2.53
C ASP A 143 13.57 7.72 1.10
N ALA A 144 13.50 6.88 0.07
CA ALA A 144 13.25 7.32 -1.30
C ALA A 144 11.86 7.96 -1.48
N ILE A 145 10.81 7.37 -0.88
CA ILE A 145 9.46 7.94 -0.84
C ILE A 145 9.50 9.33 -0.17
N ASN A 146 10.12 9.44 0.99
CA ASN A 146 10.25 10.71 1.74
C ASN A 146 11.05 11.77 0.97
N ARG A 147 11.99 11.37 0.12
CA ARG A 147 12.78 12.23 -0.78
C ARG A 147 11.98 12.72 -1.98
N GLY A 148 10.76 12.21 -2.19
CA GLY A 148 9.89 12.55 -3.32
C GLY A 148 10.15 11.72 -4.57
N CYS A 149 10.83 10.59 -4.47
CA CYS A 149 10.96 9.62 -5.54
C CYS A 149 9.57 9.20 -6.04
N VAL A 150 9.38 9.14 -7.37
CA VAL A 150 8.12 8.60 -7.90
C VAL A 150 8.11 7.09 -7.77
N ILE A 151 7.02 6.55 -7.27
CA ILE A 151 6.87 5.12 -7.02
C ILE A 151 5.77 4.57 -7.92
N GLY A 152 6.01 3.41 -8.51
CA GLY A 152 4.97 2.74 -9.28
C GLY A 152 5.14 1.24 -9.27
N GLY A 153 4.10 0.54 -9.71
CA GLY A 153 4.16 -0.90 -9.83
C GLY A 153 2.98 -1.48 -10.61
N THR A 154 3.22 -2.65 -11.18
CA THR A 154 2.23 -3.39 -11.98
C THR A 154 1.90 -4.73 -11.34
N SER A 155 0.65 -5.17 -11.41
CA SER A 155 0.25 -6.51 -10.93
C SER A 155 0.71 -6.74 -9.47
N ALA A 156 1.55 -7.74 -9.20
CA ALA A 156 2.13 -7.97 -7.88
C ALA A 156 2.84 -6.74 -7.31
N GLY A 157 3.49 -5.93 -8.16
CA GLY A 157 4.13 -4.67 -7.76
C GLY A 157 3.12 -3.60 -7.35
N MET A 158 1.93 -3.53 -7.98
CA MET A 158 0.83 -2.68 -7.53
C MET A 158 0.22 -3.20 -6.22
N ALA A 159 0.07 -4.51 -6.08
CA ALA A 159 -0.58 -5.13 -4.93
C ALA A 159 0.09 -4.84 -3.57
N ILE A 160 1.38 -4.43 -3.59
CA ILE A 160 2.16 -4.11 -2.38
C ILE A 160 2.21 -2.60 -2.05
N LEU A 161 1.57 -1.74 -2.84
CA LEU A 161 1.69 -0.27 -2.69
C LEU A 161 0.69 0.31 -1.68
N GLY A 162 -0.34 -0.41 -1.29
CA GLY A 162 -1.25 0.03 -0.23
C GLY A 162 -0.63 -0.07 1.16
N GLY A 163 -1.09 0.75 2.10
CA GLY A 163 -0.75 0.59 3.52
C GLY A 163 -1.36 -0.68 4.13
N HIS A 164 -2.40 -1.21 3.50
CA HIS A 164 -2.91 -2.55 3.65
C HIS A 164 -2.67 -3.31 2.35
N TYR A 165 -2.28 -4.56 2.40
CA TYR A 165 -1.94 -5.32 1.20
C TYR A 165 -2.25 -6.80 1.33
N PHE A 166 -2.66 -7.39 0.20
CA PHE A 166 -2.84 -8.84 0.08
C PHE A 166 -1.48 -9.49 -0.17
N THR A 167 -0.98 -10.27 0.81
CA THR A 167 0.37 -10.88 0.73
C THR A 167 0.45 -12.05 -0.23
N ALA A 168 -0.64 -12.76 -0.44
CA ALA A 168 -0.71 -14.04 -1.17
C ALA A 168 0.27 -15.12 -0.67
N GLU A 169 0.69 -15.06 0.60
CA GLU A 169 1.66 -16.02 1.17
C GLU A 169 1.18 -17.47 1.12
N ASN A 170 -0.12 -17.69 1.14
CA ASN A 170 -0.72 -19.01 1.00
C ASN A 170 -1.29 -19.25 -0.41
N GLY A 171 -0.94 -18.40 -1.38
CA GLY A 171 -1.47 -18.40 -2.75
C GLY A 171 -2.60 -17.41 -2.95
N THR A 172 -3.16 -17.41 -4.17
CA THR A 172 -4.27 -16.52 -4.51
C THR A 172 -5.60 -16.98 -3.94
N VAL A 173 -6.53 -16.04 -3.72
CA VAL A 173 -7.91 -16.34 -3.31
C VAL A 173 -8.89 -15.82 -4.36
N THR A 174 -9.93 -16.60 -4.65
CA THR A 174 -11.05 -16.16 -5.52
C THR A 174 -12.10 -15.40 -4.72
N SER A 175 -12.89 -14.57 -5.40
CA SER A 175 -14.00 -13.84 -4.77
C SER A 175 -14.97 -14.76 -4.03
N ASN A 176 -15.35 -15.89 -4.64
CA ASN A 176 -16.26 -16.85 -4.02
C ASN A 176 -15.70 -17.45 -2.73
N VAL A 177 -14.43 -17.84 -2.68
CA VAL A 177 -13.79 -18.39 -1.47
C VAL A 177 -13.72 -17.34 -0.37
N ALA A 178 -13.33 -16.13 -0.71
CA ALA A 178 -13.23 -15.02 0.25
C ALA A 178 -14.60 -14.63 0.83
N LEU A 179 -15.61 -14.45 -0.01
CA LEU A 179 -16.96 -14.07 0.39
C LEU A 179 -17.62 -15.12 1.31
N ASN A 180 -17.38 -16.40 1.07
CA ASN A 180 -17.93 -17.48 1.91
C ASN A 180 -17.19 -17.68 3.24
N ASN A 181 -15.97 -17.19 3.38
CA ASN A 181 -15.24 -17.15 4.65
C ASN A 181 -14.15 -16.07 4.62
N PRO A 182 -14.39 -14.88 5.18
CA PRO A 182 -13.42 -13.79 5.27
C PRO A 182 -12.11 -14.15 5.98
N PHE A 183 -12.13 -15.20 6.81
CA PHE A 183 -10.96 -15.70 7.53
C PHE A 183 -10.41 -17.01 6.95
N ASN A 184 -10.78 -17.35 5.70
CA ASN A 184 -10.13 -18.44 4.99
C ASN A 184 -8.61 -18.25 4.96
N SER A 185 -7.84 -19.33 5.07
CA SER A 185 -6.37 -19.28 5.11
C SER A 185 -5.72 -18.65 3.87
N LEU A 186 -6.45 -18.56 2.76
CA LEU A 186 -5.99 -17.85 1.54
C LEU A 186 -6.24 -16.34 1.59
N VAL A 187 -7.05 -15.82 2.55
CA VAL A 187 -7.31 -14.39 2.72
C VAL A 187 -6.21 -13.77 3.60
N THR A 188 -5.03 -13.65 3.04
CA THR A 188 -3.81 -13.21 3.73
C THR A 188 -3.60 -11.69 3.52
N VAL A 189 -4.39 -10.87 4.22
CA VAL A 189 -4.26 -9.41 4.19
C VAL A 189 -3.49 -8.93 5.42
N SER A 190 -2.50 -8.08 5.21
CA SER A 190 -1.64 -7.51 6.26
C SER A 190 -1.75 -5.99 6.27
N ASN A 191 -1.57 -5.40 7.45
CA ASN A 191 -1.37 -3.97 7.68
C ASN A 191 -0.03 -3.68 8.37
N GLU A 192 0.87 -4.68 8.40
CA GLU A 192 2.22 -4.45 8.91
C GLU A 192 2.97 -3.46 8.04
N PRO A 193 3.67 -2.47 8.63
CA PRO A 193 4.31 -1.41 7.86
C PRO A 193 5.29 -1.96 6.81
N PHE A 194 5.12 -1.52 5.55
CA PHE A 194 6.03 -1.84 4.47
C PHE A 194 6.39 -0.57 3.68
N LEU A 195 5.50 -0.04 2.85
CA LEU A 195 5.72 1.21 2.10
C LEU A 195 4.78 2.31 2.61
N ASN A 196 5.33 3.47 2.96
CA ASN A 196 4.56 4.58 3.53
C ASN A 196 4.23 5.61 2.43
N LEU A 197 3.40 5.21 1.47
CA LEU A 197 3.02 6.07 0.35
C LEU A 197 1.94 7.08 0.76
N PRO A 198 2.07 8.35 0.36
CA PRO A 198 1.03 9.36 0.57
C PRO A 198 -0.32 8.90 0.00
N PHE A 199 -1.42 9.26 0.65
CA PHE A 199 -2.80 8.90 0.28
C PHE A 199 -3.16 7.41 0.32
N LEU A 200 -2.18 6.49 0.49
CA LEU A 200 -2.41 5.05 0.46
C LEU A 200 -2.32 4.37 1.84
N SER A 201 -2.14 5.10 2.94
CA SER A 201 -1.96 4.53 4.28
C SER A 201 -3.13 3.64 4.74
N ASN A 202 -4.36 4.00 4.39
CA ASN A 202 -5.57 3.26 4.71
C ASN A 202 -6.19 2.61 3.46
N VAL A 203 -5.39 2.36 2.45
CA VAL A 203 -5.84 1.79 1.18
C VAL A 203 -5.28 0.39 1.02
N ILE A 204 -6.10 -0.52 0.51
CA ILE A 204 -5.68 -1.80 -0.05
C ILE A 204 -5.83 -1.74 -1.56
N THR A 205 -4.80 -2.17 -2.29
CA THR A 205 -4.81 -2.20 -3.75
C THR A 205 -5.09 -3.60 -4.27
N ASP A 206 -5.87 -3.72 -5.36
CA ASP A 206 -6.05 -4.99 -6.09
C ASP A 206 -5.88 -4.80 -7.60
N THR A 207 -5.50 -5.85 -8.29
CA THR A 207 -4.99 -5.84 -9.68
C THR A 207 -5.68 -6.92 -10.50
N HIS A 208 -5.54 -6.90 -11.86
CA HIS A 208 -6.23 -7.87 -12.72
C HIS A 208 -7.70 -8.02 -12.33
N TYR A 209 -8.39 -6.90 -12.16
CA TYR A 209 -9.60 -6.84 -11.36
C TYR A 209 -10.81 -7.51 -12.00
N ASP A 210 -10.81 -7.62 -13.30
CA ASP A 210 -11.83 -8.24 -14.15
C ASP A 210 -11.53 -9.71 -14.50
N ASN A 211 -10.26 -10.13 -14.42
CA ASN A 211 -9.82 -11.43 -14.95
C ASN A 211 -8.98 -12.27 -13.95
N PRO A 212 -9.62 -13.12 -13.13
CA PRO A 212 -11.07 -13.25 -12.89
C PRO A 212 -11.64 -12.11 -12.06
N ASP A 213 -12.97 -11.96 -12.01
CA ASP A 213 -13.63 -10.93 -11.19
C ASP A 213 -13.16 -10.97 -9.72
N ARG A 214 -12.51 -9.89 -9.28
CA ARG A 214 -11.93 -9.75 -7.94
C ARG A 214 -12.70 -8.81 -7.01
N ARG A 215 -13.83 -8.26 -7.45
CA ARG A 215 -14.65 -7.32 -6.66
C ARG A 215 -15.08 -7.92 -5.33
N GLY A 216 -15.48 -9.19 -5.32
CA GLY A 216 -15.89 -9.88 -4.09
C GLY A 216 -14.74 -10.06 -3.11
N ARG A 217 -13.55 -10.53 -3.55
CA ARG A 217 -12.41 -10.69 -2.63
C ARG A 217 -11.94 -9.36 -2.08
N HIS A 218 -11.93 -8.30 -2.90
CA HIS A 218 -11.51 -6.97 -2.48
C HIS A 218 -12.47 -6.38 -1.44
N SER A 219 -13.80 -6.56 -1.62
CA SER A 219 -14.80 -6.20 -0.61
C SER A 219 -14.54 -6.92 0.72
N VAL A 220 -14.16 -8.21 0.67
CA VAL A 220 -13.78 -8.98 1.86
C VAL A 220 -12.49 -8.43 2.51
N PHE A 221 -11.48 -8.08 1.73
CA PHE A 221 -10.24 -7.51 2.25
C PHE A 221 -10.51 -6.21 3.00
N ILE A 222 -11.32 -5.31 2.41
CA ILE A 222 -11.73 -4.06 3.02
C ILE A 222 -12.55 -4.32 4.29
N ALA A 223 -13.56 -5.20 4.24
CA ALA A 223 -14.39 -5.55 5.38
C ALA A 223 -13.57 -6.09 6.57
N LYS A 224 -12.71 -7.08 6.30
CA LYS A 224 -11.85 -7.70 7.30
C LYS A 224 -10.90 -6.68 7.95
N GLN A 225 -10.24 -5.84 7.15
CA GLN A 225 -9.31 -4.85 7.67
C GLN A 225 -10.04 -3.72 8.41
N THR A 226 -11.19 -3.28 7.93
CA THR A 226 -12.05 -2.30 8.62
C THR A 226 -12.47 -2.83 10.00
N GLN A 227 -12.90 -4.08 10.08
CA GLN A 227 -13.30 -4.68 11.36
C GLN A 227 -12.13 -4.89 12.32
N LEU A 228 -11.01 -5.45 11.84
CA LEU A 228 -9.85 -5.73 12.69
C LEU A 228 -9.19 -4.47 13.24
N ASN A 229 -9.11 -3.41 12.44
CA ASN A 229 -8.44 -2.18 12.84
C ASN A 229 -9.38 -1.15 13.47
N GLN A 230 -10.71 -1.39 13.45
CA GLN A 230 -11.72 -0.41 13.87
C GLN A 230 -11.53 0.95 13.16
N GLN A 231 -11.14 0.91 11.90
CA GLN A 231 -10.87 2.06 11.04
C GLN A 231 -11.38 1.75 9.63
N PHE A 232 -11.98 2.72 8.98
CA PHE A 232 -12.44 2.55 7.60
C PHE A 232 -11.25 2.42 6.66
N ILE A 233 -11.28 1.33 5.89
CA ILE A 233 -10.27 1.01 4.89
C ILE A 233 -10.88 1.23 3.51
N TYR A 234 -10.09 1.80 2.63
CA TYR A 234 -10.45 2.11 1.26
C TYR A 234 -9.84 1.09 0.29
N GLY A 235 -10.34 1.05 -0.93
CA GLY A 235 -9.79 0.21 -1.98
C GLY A 235 -9.49 1.00 -3.24
N ILE A 236 -8.37 0.67 -3.91
CA ILE A 236 -8.11 1.10 -5.28
C ILE A 236 -7.81 -0.15 -6.09
N ALA A 237 -8.53 -0.33 -7.20
CA ALA A 237 -8.31 -1.48 -8.07
C ALA A 237 -8.22 -1.04 -9.52
N CYS A 238 -7.40 -1.75 -10.29
CA CYS A 238 -7.27 -1.58 -11.72
C CYS A 238 -7.52 -2.90 -12.45
N GLU A 239 -8.34 -2.85 -13.50
CA GLU A 239 -8.42 -3.91 -14.49
C GLU A 239 -7.11 -4.01 -15.28
N GLU A 240 -6.95 -5.05 -16.08
CA GLU A 240 -5.78 -5.19 -16.94
C GLU A 240 -5.72 -4.00 -17.92
N TYR A 241 -4.50 -3.57 -18.28
CA TYR A 241 -4.20 -2.45 -19.19
C TYR A 241 -4.57 -1.05 -18.68
N VAL A 242 -5.11 -0.93 -17.44
CA VAL A 242 -5.46 0.36 -16.81
C VAL A 242 -4.42 0.77 -15.79
N ALA A 243 -4.10 2.06 -15.77
CA ALA A 243 -3.25 2.66 -14.76
C ALA A 243 -3.91 3.86 -14.07
N VAL A 244 -3.69 3.98 -12.77
CA VAL A 244 -4.04 5.14 -11.95
C VAL A 244 -2.76 5.87 -11.56
N CYS A 245 -2.60 7.11 -12.06
CA CYS A 245 -1.46 7.97 -11.76
C CYS A 245 -1.89 9.09 -10.80
N ILE A 246 -1.35 9.06 -9.58
CA ILE A 246 -1.71 9.96 -8.47
C ILE A 246 -0.61 11.01 -8.32
N ASP A 247 -0.95 12.27 -8.42
CA ASP A 247 0.01 13.37 -8.19
C ASP A 247 0.21 13.65 -6.69
N THR A 248 1.10 14.58 -6.38
CA THR A 248 1.44 14.96 -5.00
C THR A 248 0.33 15.71 -4.27
N ASN A 249 -0.76 16.08 -4.94
CA ASN A 249 -1.95 16.68 -4.34
C ASN A 249 -3.07 15.64 -4.09
N GLY A 250 -2.88 14.39 -4.51
CA GLY A 250 -3.87 13.32 -4.39
C GLY A 250 -4.84 13.25 -5.58
N LEU A 251 -4.62 14.04 -6.64
CA LEU A 251 -5.43 13.90 -7.85
C LEU A 251 -4.96 12.70 -8.67
N ALA A 252 -5.83 11.71 -8.81
CA ALA A 252 -5.63 10.53 -9.62
C ALA A 252 -6.13 10.78 -11.05
N LYS A 253 -5.32 10.40 -12.05
CA LYS A 253 -5.68 10.32 -13.47
C LYS A 253 -5.71 8.88 -13.91
N ILE A 254 -6.74 8.49 -14.66
CA ILE A 254 -6.98 7.11 -15.05
C ILE A 254 -6.66 6.94 -16.52
N TYR A 255 -5.61 6.16 -16.82
CA TYR A 255 -5.12 5.89 -18.17
C TYR A 255 -5.56 4.51 -18.65
N GLY A 256 -5.94 4.41 -19.93
CA GLY A 256 -6.37 3.20 -20.63
C GLY A 256 -6.77 3.54 -22.05
N GLU A 257 -7.36 2.60 -22.77
CA GLU A 257 -7.64 2.72 -24.19
C GLU A 257 -9.12 3.01 -24.52
N TYR A 258 -9.92 3.49 -23.53
CA TYR A 258 -11.31 3.85 -23.81
C TYR A 258 -11.38 5.00 -24.87
N PRO A 259 -12.30 4.94 -25.86
CA PRO A 259 -13.43 4.00 -25.99
C PRO A 259 -13.12 2.70 -26.79
N GLN A 260 -11.89 2.42 -27.11
CA GLN A 260 -11.54 1.21 -27.87
C GLN A 260 -11.72 -0.06 -27.02
N TYR A 261 -11.39 0.03 -25.75
CA TYR A 261 -11.57 -1.00 -24.72
C TYR A 261 -12.24 -0.38 -23.51
N ASP A 262 -13.00 -1.18 -22.76
CA ASP A 262 -13.84 -0.73 -21.64
C ASP A 262 -13.25 -1.15 -20.27
N GLU A 263 -11.92 -1.03 -20.15
CA GLU A 263 -11.24 -1.33 -18.89
C GLU A 263 -11.33 -0.14 -17.93
N GLN A 264 -11.46 -0.47 -16.63
CA GLN A 264 -11.84 0.47 -15.59
C GLN A 264 -10.87 0.45 -14.39
N ALA A 265 -10.84 1.56 -13.68
CA ALA A 265 -10.33 1.64 -12.31
C ALA A 265 -11.48 1.88 -11.33
N TYR A 266 -11.30 1.40 -10.10
CA TYR A 266 -12.29 1.43 -9.04
C TYR A 266 -11.71 2.08 -7.79
N PHE A 267 -12.46 3.02 -7.20
CA PHE A 267 -12.16 3.65 -5.92
C PHE A 267 -13.28 3.31 -4.94
N ILE A 268 -12.97 2.47 -3.98
CA ILE A 268 -13.93 1.82 -3.09
C ILE A 268 -13.79 2.44 -1.71
N GLN A 269 -14.89 2.92 -1.15
CA GLN A 269 -14.92 3.47 0.20
C GLN A 269 -16.08 2.91 1.01
N VAL A 270 -15.88 2.82 2.32
CA VAL A 270 -16.99 2.60 3.24
C VAL A 270 -17.95 3.77 3.10
N ASN A 271 -19.25 3.49 2.93
CA ASN A 271 -20.23 4.56 2.72
C ASN A 271 -20.29 5.49 3.93
N CYS A 272 -19.78 6.70 3.76
CA CYS A 272 -19.71 7.74 4.78
C CYS A 272 -21.05 8.36 5.16
N GLU A 273 -22.10 8.09 4.39
CA GLU A 273 -23.48 8.55 4.68
C GLU A 273 -24.11 7.73 5.80
N ILE A 274 -23.50 6.61 6.19
CA ILE A 274 -23.97 5.68 7.21
C ILE A 274 -23.06 5.74 8.43
N SER A 275 -23.61 6.10 9.56
CA SER A 275 -22.88 6.07 10.84
C SER A 275 -22.63 4.63 11.30
N ASN A 276 -21.41 4.37 11.84
CA ASN A 276 -21.02 3.04 12.32
C ASN A 276 -21.11 1.93 11.25
N ASN A 277 -20.75 2.24 10.04
CA ASN A 277 -20.78 1.31 8.91
C ASN A 277 -19.68 0.25 9.01
N TYR A 278 -19.94 -0.79 9.78
CA TYR A 278 -19.10 -1.98 9.90
C TYR A 278 -19.86 -3.20 9.38
N PRO A 279 -19.17 -4.26 8.96
CA PRO A 279 -19.83 -5.51 8.58
C PRO A 279 -20.70 -6.07 9.71
N GLU A 280 -21.91 -6.53 9.39
CA GLU A 280 -22.79 -7.22 10.33
C GLU A 280 -22.27 -8.60 10.70
N THR A 281 -21.64 -9.29 9.73
CA THR A 281 -20.97 -10.58 9.93
C THR A 281 -19.66 -10.62 9.13
N CYS A 282 -18.54 -10.66 9.85
CA CYS A 282 -17.21 -10.86 9.26
C CYS A 282 -16.36 -11.70 10.24
N GLU A 283 -16.61 -13.02 10.25
CA GLU A 283 -16.02 -13.95 11.20
C GLU A 283 -15.61 -15.27 10.53
N ASN A 284 -14.79 -16.06 11.22
CA ASN A 284 -14.29 -17.29 10.65
C ASN A 284 -15.40 -18.35 10.51
N GLY A 285 -15.51 -18.93 9.33
CA GLY A 285 -16.44 -20.01 9.02
C GLY A 285 -17.85 -19.54 8.66
N SER A 286 -18.09 -18.23 8.60
CA SER A 286 -19.36 -17.64 8.18
C SER A 286 -19.19 -16.83 6.90
N PRO A 287 -20.17 -16.81 5.99
CA PRO A 287 -20.18 -15.90 4.86
C PRO A 287 -20.15 -14.43 5.33
N LEU A 288 -19.53 -13.56 4.55
CA LEU A 288 -19.56 -12.12 4.80
C LEU A 288 -20.99 -11.59 4.64
N THR A 289 -21.45 -10.81 5.62
CA THR A 289 -22.58 -9.90 5.47
C THR A 289 -22.11 -8.49 5.80
N TRP A 290 -22.20 -7.61 4.83
CA TRP A 290 -21.98 -6.17 4.95
C TRP A 290 -23.01 -5.46 4.08
N ASN A 291 -24.22 -5.36 4.59
CA ASN A 291 -25.39 -4.90 3.84
C ASN A 291 -25.66 -3.42 4.08
N GLN A 292 -25.84 -3.00 5.35
CA GLN A 292 -26.10 -1.61 5.74
C GLN A 292 -27.26 -0.98 4.94
N GLY A 293 -28.34 -1.75 4.77
CA GLY A 293 -29.51 -1.30 3.99
C GLY A 293 -29.24 -1.22 2.48
N ASN A 294 -28.43 -2.14 1.94
CA ASN A 294 -27.97 -2.20 0.56
C ASN A 294 -27.01 -1.08 0.14
N GLN A 295 -26.27 -0.49 1.10
CA GLN A 295 -25.44 0.69 0.85
C GLN A 295 -24.11 0.66 1.59
N ALA A 296 -23.56 -0.52 1.90
CA ALA A 296 -22.36 -0.66 2.70
C ALA A 296 -21.16 0.10 2.14
N LEU A 297 -20.94 0.03 0.83
CA LEU A 297 -19.82 0.68 0.15
C LEU A 297 -20.32 1.67 -0.92
N LYS A 298 -19.59 2.76 -1.09
CA LYS A 298 -19.66 3.67 -2.24
C LYS A 298 -18.46 3.43 -3.13
N VAL A 299 -18.70 3.22 -4.40
CA VAL A 299 -17.64 2.92 -5.37
C VAL A 299 -17.73 3.88 -6.54
N PHE A 300 -16.66 4.61 -6.80
CA PHE A 300 -16.50 5.31 -8.06
C PHE A 300 -15.74 4.42 -9.02
N LYS A 301 -16.30 4.18 -10.19
CA LYS A 301 -15.63 3.48 -11.29
C LYS A 301 -15.52 4.37 -12.50
N ALA A 302 -14.39 4.32 -13.17
CA ALA A 302 -14.16 5.12 -14.35
C ALA A 302 -13.28 4.41 -15.38
N ASN A 303 -13.60 4.62 -16.65
CA ASN A 303 -12.78 4.10 -17.76
C ASN A 303 -11.41 4.79 -17.79
N GLY A 304 -10.38 3.99 -18.04
CA GLY A 304 -9.07 4.50 -18.39
C GLY A 304 -9.07 5.10 -19.81
N THR A 305 -8.70 6.36 -19.91
CA THR A 305 -8.64 7.06 -21.21
C THR A 305 -7.20 7.26 -21.67
N LEU A 306 -6.98 7.37 -22.99
CA LEU A 306 -5.65 7.52 -23.58
C LEU A 306 -4.84 8.69 -22.96
N GLN A 307 -5.50 9.77 -22.56
CA GLN A 307 -4.89 10.98 -22.02
C GLN A 307 -5.09 11.17 -20.51
N GLY A 308 -5.67 10.18 -19.82
CA GLY A 308 -5.95 10.27 -18.39
C GLY A 308 -6.94 11.39 -18.07
N THR A 309 -8.01 11.52 -18.84
CA THR A 309 -9.02 12.58 -18.64
C THR A 309 -10.07 12.21 -17.58
N SER A 310 -10.24 10.93 -17.28
CA SER A 310 -10.99 10.48 -16.11
C SER A 310 -10.14 10.72 -14.86
N THR A 311 -10.76 11.26 -13.81
CA THR A 311 -10.03 11.63 -12.58
C THR A 311 -10.78 11.23 -11.33
N PHE A 312 -10.03 11.10 -10.22
CA PHE A 312 -10.57 10.92 -8.88
C PHE A 312 -9.72 11.67 -7.84
N ASP A 313 -10.35 12.30 -6.86
CA ASP A 313 -9.67 13.06 -5.82
C ASP A 313 -9.54 12.23 -4.53
N LEU A 314 -8.32 11.75 -4.26
CA LEU A 314 -8.00 10.96 -3.06
C LEU A 314 -7.89 11.82 -1.78
N SER A 315 -7.89 13.14 -1.90
CA SER A 315 -7.86 14.02 -0.71
C SER A 315 -9.20 14.02 0.03
N ASN A 316 -10.30 13.77 -0.68
CA ASN A 316 -11.64 13.79 -0.09
C ASN A 316 -12.51 12.56 -0.42
N TRP A 317 -12.12 11.73 -1.37
CA TRP A 317 -12.84 10.51 -1.80
C TRP A 317 -14.28 10.72 -2.28
N GLN A 318 -14.66 11.94 -2.65
CA GLN A 318 -16.04 12.27 -3.05
C GLN A 318 -16.13 12.81 -4.48
N LEU A 319 -15.04 13.23 -5.07
CA LEU A 319 -15.02 13.87 -6.37
C LEU A 319 -14.34 13.00 -7.42
N GLY A 320 -15.07 12.67 -8.47
CA GLY A 320 -14.55 11.96 -9.63
C GLY A 320 -15.18 12.49 -10.92
N THR A 321 -14.47 12.38 -12.03
CA THR A 321 -14.95 12.74 -13.38
C THR A 321 -14.70 11.62 -14.36
N GLY A 322 -15.55 11.51 -15.38
CA GLY A 322 -15.41 10.49 -16.43
C GLY A 322 -15.81 9.08 -15.99
N GLY A 323 -16.60 8.96 -14.93
CA GLY A 323 -17.06 7.69 -14.38
C GLY A 323 -18.45 7.78 -13.78
N SER A 324 -18.82 6.78 -13.01
CA SER A 324 -20.11 6.67 -12.32
C SER A 324 -19.93 6.10 -10.93
N TRP A 325 -20.91 6.36 -10.07
CA TRP A 325 -20.95 5.85 -8.72
C TRP A 325 -21.85 4.63 -8.60
N GLU A 326 -21.51 3.73 -7.67
CA GLU A 326 -22.24 2.53 -7.35
C GLU A 326 -22.33 2.33 -5.85
N HIS A 327 -23.42 1.68 -5.39
CA HIS A 327 -23.51 1.03 -4.10
C HIS A 327 -23.10 -0.43 -4.26
N TRP A 328 -22.19 -0.88 -3.42
CA TRP A 328 -21.87 -2.29 -3.27
C TRP A 328 -22.22 -2.76 -1.88
N TRP A 329 -22.78 -3.96 -1.78
CA TRP A 329 -23.03 -4.61 -0.50
C TRP A 329 -22.93 -6.12 -0.64
N VAL A 330 -22.71 -6.78 0.48
CA VAL A 330 -22.62 -8.23 0.55
C VAL A 330 -23.70 -8.74 1.50
N GLU A 331 -24.48 -9.69 1.04
CA GLU A 331 -25.47 -10.41 1.84
C GLU A 331 -25.19 -11.91 1.75
N ASP A 332 -24.95 -12.55 2.88
CA ASP A 332 -24.68 -13.99 2.97
C ASP A 332 -23.68 -14.49 1.89
N GLY A 333 -22.55 -13.81 1.77
CA GLY A 333 -21.48 -14.13 0.81
C GLY A 333 -21.80 -13.79 -0.66
N THR A 334 -22.87 -13.06 -0.92
CA THR A 334 -23.23 -12.62 -2.27
C THR A 334 -23.02 -11.12 -2.42
N LEU A 335 -22.13 -10.71 -3.31
CA LEU A 335 -21.91 -9.31 -3.66
C LEU A 335 -22.99 -8.85 -4.63
N THR A 336 -23.64 -7.73 -4.30
CA THR A 336 -24.60 -7.03 -5.17
C THR A 336 -24.11 -5.62 -5.45
N ILE A 337 -24.34 -5.15 -6.68
CA ILE A 337 -23.89 -3.87 -7.20
C ILE A 337 -25.05 -3.17 -7.88
N GLU A 338 -25.32 -1.91 -7.48
CA GLU A 338 -26.34 -1.08 -8.11
C GLU A 338 -25.83 0.35 -8.35
N PRO A 339 -26.30 1.05 -9.38
CA PRO A 339 -25.98 2.46 -9.59
C PRO A 339 -26.34 3.32 -8.37
N SER A 340 -25.53 4.36 -8.12
CA SER A 340 -25.80 5.34 -7.07
C SER A 340 -25.41 6.76 -7.50
N ASP A 341 -25.83 7.75 -6.73
CA ASP A 341 -25.30 9.09 -6.79
C ASP A 341 -23.93 9.19 -6.10
N ALA A 342 -23.22 10.29 -6.34
CA ALA A 342 -22.00 10.61 -5.61
C ALA A 342 -22.26 10.69 -4.10
N PRO A 343 -21.30 10.32 -3.25
CA PRO A 343 -21.50 10.41 -1.80
C PRO A 343 -21.73 11.86 -1.38
N ALA A 344 -22.71 12.08 -0.50
CA ALA A 344 -22.99 13.36 0.14
C ALA A 344 -22.48 13.31 1.60
N CYS A 345 -21.22 12.97 1.79
CA CYS A 345 -20.62 13.01 3.11
C CYS A 345 -20.61 14.47 3.58
N ILE A 346 -21.15 14.73 4.76
CA ILE A 346 -21.17 16.08 5.31
C ILE A 346 -19.72 16.57 5.34
N SER A 347 -19.41 17.56 4.49
CA SER A 347 -18.14 18.29 4.55
C SER A 347 -18.07 19.02 5.89
N GLY A 348 -17.39 18.42 6.85
CA GLY A 348 -17.34 18.84 8.24
C GLY A 348 -16.81 17.74 9.16
N MET A 349 -16.69 16.50 8.66
CA MET A 349 -15.80 15.51 9.26
C MET A 349 -14.43 15.65 8.59
N GLU A 350 -13.71 16.74 8.84
CA GLU A 350 -12.25 16.69 8.86
C GLU A 350 -11.92 15.44 9.66
N PRO A 351 -11.02 14.55 9.20
CA PRO A 351 -10.56 13.48 10.07
C PRO A 351 -10.14 14.17 11.36
N LEU A 352 -10.83 13.83 12.45
CA LEU A 352 -10.61 14.48 13.73
C LEU A 352 -9.14 14.34 14.04
N ASN A 353 -8.40 15.42 13.76
CA ASN A 353 -6.96 15.47 14.00
C ASN A 353 -6.78 15.63 15.51
N VAL A 354 -6.98 14.52 16.24
CA VAL A 354 -6.63 14.44 17.65
C VAL A 354 -5.16 14.07 17.68
N SER A 355 -4.32 15.08 17.84
CA SER A 355 -2.90 14.88 18.10
C SER A 355 -2.60 15.09 19.58
N LEU A 356 -1.73 14.26 20.11
CA LEU A 356 -1.14 14.52 21.43
C LEU A 356 0.04 15.47 21.27
N PRO A 357 0.28 16.36 22.26
CA PRO A 357 1.45 17.24 22.28
C PRO A 357 2.77 16.46 22.24
N GLN A 358 2.75 15.22 22.68
CA GLN A 358 3.87 14.27 22.64
C GLN A 358 3.37 12.84 22.41
N ASN A 359 4.13 12.06 21.69
CA ASN A 359 4.00 10.61 21.53
C ASN A 359 5.40 10.08 21.15
N PRO A 360 6.07 9.26 21.97
CA PRO A 360 5.54 8.51 23.14
C PRO A 360 5.17 9.38 24.33
N ILE A 361 4.29 8.82 25.18
CA ILE A 361 3.90 9.38 26.47
C ILE A 361 4.47 8.53 27.62
N GLN A 362 4.57 9.11 28.81
CA GLN A 362 4.84 8.35 30.03
C GLN A 362 3.54 8.08 30.80
N SER A 363 3.41 6.88 31.37
CA SER A 363 2.35 6.64 32.33
C SER A 363 2.60 7.51 33.60
N ASP A 364 1.55 7.77 34.37
CA ASP A 364 1.54 8.65 35.55
C ASP A 364 1.83 10.15 35.30
N GLN A 365 1.99 10.59 34.03
CA GLN A 365 2.08 12.00 33.67
C GLN A 365 0.74 12.51 33.14
N TRP A 366 0.44 13.81 33.44
CA TRP A 366 -0.72 14.48 32.86
C TRP A 366 -0.42 14.90 31.42
N ILE A 367 -1.29 14.43 30.51
CA ILE A 367 -1.25 14.75 29.08
C ILE A 367 -2.39 15.72 28.80
N TYR A 368 -2.04 16.89 28.28
CA TYR A 368 -2.99 17.94 27.92
C TYR A 368 -3.36 17.85 26.45
N TRP A 369 -4.61 18.10 26.13
CA TRP A 369 -5.09 18.16 24.78
C TRP A 369 -6.01 19.37 24.54
N GLU A 370 -6.47 19.54 23.31
CA GLU A 370 -7.30 20.67 22.94
C GLU A 370 -8.66 20.64 23.64
N GLU A 371 -9.21 21.81 23.95
CA GLU A 371 -10.58 21.98 24.42
C GLU A 371 -11.56 21.21 23.52
N SER A 372 -12.64 20.71 24.08
CA SER A 372 -13.65 19.88 23.41
C SER A 372 -13.30 18.40 23.19
N THR A 373 -12.13 17.95 23.63
CA THR A 373 -11.76 16.53 23.58
C THR A 373 -12.13 15.83 24.90
N GLN A 374 -12.84 14.71 24.80
CA GLN A 374 -13.23 13.89 25.97
C GLN A 374 -12.77 12.45 25.79
N LEU A 375 -11.91 11.98 26.69
CA LEU A 375 -11.53 10.57 26.75
C LEU A 375 -12.63 9.75 27.42
N THR A 376 -13.05 8.67 26.80
CA THR A 376 -14.06 7.77 27.34
C THR A 376 -13.50 6.41 27.71
N LYS A 377 -12.45 5.95 27.00
CA LYS A 377 -11.88 4.62 27.19
C LYS A 377 -10.41 4.59 26.78
N VAL A 378 -9.61 3.75 27.44
CA VAL A 378 -8.25 3.39 27.01
C VAL A 378 -8.16 1.88 26.95
N ILE A 379 -7.57 1.36 25.86
CA ILE A 379 -7.49 -0.08 25.61
C ILE A 379 -6.03 -0.42 25.25
N SER A 380 -5.51 -1.51 25.81
CA SER A 380 -4.24 -2.10 25.38
C SER A 380 -4.38 -2.86 24.07
N VAL A 381 -3.27 -3.21 23.45
CA VAL A 381 -3.23 -3.95 22.17
C VAL A 381 -3.92 -5.34 22.25
N ASP A 382 -3.97 -5.94 23.43
CA ASP A 382 -4.65 -7.21 23.72
C ASP A 382 -6.13 -7.03 24.14
N GLY A 383 -6.67 -5.80 24.04
CA GLY A 383 -8.08 -5.50 24.27
C GLY A 383 -8.48 -5.23 25.72
N GLN A 384 -7.51 -5.17 26.66
CA GLN A 384 -7.82 -4.88 28.06
C GLN A 384 -8.11 -3.40 28.27
N THR A 385 -9.14 -3.10 29.05
CA THR A 385 -9.46 -1.71 29.43
C THR A 385 -8.50 -1.23 30.51
N ILE A 386 -7.88 -0.08 30.29
CA ILE A 386 -6.91 0.57 31.19
C ILE A 386 -7.60 1.66 31.97
N ASN A 387 -7.34 1.71 33.27
CA ASN A 387 -7.82 2.79 34.14
C ASN A 387 -7.01 4.07 33.89
N PHE A 388 -7.71 5.20 33.89
CA PHE A 388 -7.12 6.52 33.71
C PHE A 388 -7.86 7.56 34.55
N MET A 389 -7.20 8.64 34.86
CA MET A 389 -7.80 9.85 35.43
C MET A 389 -7.96 10.90 34.35
N LYS A 390 -8.99 11.73 34.42
CA LYS A 390 -9.24 12.80 33.46
C LYS A 390 -9.77 14.07 34.09
N THR A 391 -9.46 15.19 33.44
CA THR A 391 -10.09 16.51 33.67
C THR A 391 -10.81 16.92 32.37
N THR A 392 -11.20 18.20 32.27
CA THR A 392 -11.82 18.75 31.05
C THR A 392 -10.87 18.85 29.87
N ASP A 393 -9.56 19.00 30.13
CA ASP A 393 -8.52 19.32 29.15
C ASP A 393 -7.29 18.41 29.23
N SER A 394 -7.33 17.38 30.07
CA SER A 394 -6.19 16.50 30.27
C SER A 394 -6.59 15.10 30.76
N PHE A 395 -5.69 14.16 30.60
CA PHE A 395 -5.80 12.82 31.18
C PHE A 395 -4.45 12.33 31.69
N GLN A 396 -4.49 11.31 32.56
CA GLN A 396 -3.33 10.61 33.05
C GLN A 396 -3.63 9.11 33.06
N LEU A 397 -2.78 8.31 32.42
CA LEU A 397 -2.86 6.86 32.55
C LEU A 397 -2.32 6.44 33.92
N ASN A 398 -2.95 5.48 34.56
CA ASN A 398 -2.34 4.79 35.68
C ASN A 398 -1.04 4.14 35.21
N VAL A 399 -0.17 3.76 36.13
CA VAL A 399 1.07 3.07 35.79
C VAL A 399 0.77 1.81 34.99
N VAL A 400 1.20 1.81 33.73
CA VAL A 400 1.03 0.71 32.78
C VAL A 400 2.38 0.36 32.15
N PRO A 401 2.58 -0.88 31.69
CA PRO A 401 3.80 -1.29 30.99
C PRO A 401 4.07 -0.45 29.73
N ASP A 402 5.32 -0.42 29.29
CA ASP A 402 5.68 0.09 27.97
C ASP A 402 4.91 -0.71 26.90
N GLY A 403 4.36 0.00 25.93
CA GLY A 403 3.55 -0.66 24.92
C GLY A 403 2.68 0.30 24.10
N ILE A 404 1.82 -0.30 23.28
CA ILE A 404 0.86 0.41 22.44
C ILE A 404 -0.51 0.38 23.12
N TYR A 405 -1.15 1.54 23.17
CA TYR A 405 -2.49 1.73 23.70
C TYR A 405 -3.34 2.54 22.73
N PHE A 406 -4.64 2.40 22.86
CA PHE A 406 -5.61 3.15 22.06
C PHE A 406 -6.45 4.03 23.00
N LEU A 407 -6.39 5.33 22.79
CA LEU A 407 -7.26 6.30 23.43
C LEU A 407 -8.52 6.46 22.63
N GLN A 408 -9.68 6.24 23.22
CA GLN A 408 -10.98 6.40 22.59
C GLN A 408 -11.80 7.47 23.29
N GLY A 409 -12.48 8.30 22.52
CA GLY A 409 -13.24 9.41 23.06
C GLY A 409 -14.03 10.17 22.02
N THR A 410 -14.39 11.41 22.36
CA THR A 410 -15.03 12.33 21.42
C THR A 410 -14.30 13.67 21.40
N LYS A 411 -14.23 14.32 20.24
CA LYS A 411 -13.81 15.71 20.05
C LYS A 411 -14.89 16.41 19.25
N ASN A 412 -15.41 17.53 19.74
CA ASN A 412 -16.57 18.20 19.15
C ASN A 412 -17.77 17.23 18.92
N GLU A 413 -18.04 16.37 19.89
CA GLU A 413 -19.08 15.32 19.83
C GLU A 413 -18.81 14.19 18.80
N GLN A 414 -17.71 14.26 18.04
CA GLN A 414 -17.31 13.24 17.08
C GLN A 414 -16.41 12.19 17.73
N PRO A 415 -16.65 10.89 17.54
CA PRO A 415 -15.83 9.83 18.11
C PRO A 415 -14.43 9.81 17.48
N PHE A 416 -13.41 9.49 18.27
CA PHE A 416 -12.06 9.24 17.79
C PHE A 416 -11.43 8.01 18.46
N SER A 417 -10.44 7.43 17.79
CA SER A 417 -9.51 6.48 18.37
C SER A 417 -8.08 6.89 17.98
N LEU A 418 -7.21 7.05 18.96
CA LEU A 418 -5.84 7.50 18.77
C LEU A 418 -4.86 6.48 19.32
N LYS A 419 -3.95 6.01 18.50
CA LYS A 419 -2.83 5.14 18.92
C LYS A 419 -1.77 5.93 19.66
N VAL A 420 -1.40 5.47 20.86
CA VAL A 420 -0.31 6.04 21.64
C VAL A 420 0.72 4.98 22.00
N VAL A 421 1.95 5.39 22.11
CA VAL A 421 3.05 4.58 22.62
C VAL A 421 3.34 5.04 24.04
N VAL A 422 3.31 4.13 25.01
CA VAL A 422 3.76 4.39 26.39
C VAL A 422 5.21 3.91 26.52
N CYS A 423 6.08 4.78 27.00
CA CYS A 423 7.47 4.48 27.25
C CYS A 423 7.88 5.14 28.57
N ASN A 424 8.03 4.35 29.63
CA ASN A 424 8.30 4.83 30.99
C ASN A 424 9.80 5.07 31.28
N SER A 425 10.66 4.76 30.28
CA SER A 425 12.12 4.93 30.39
C SER A 425 12.64 6.17 29.63
N LEU A 426 11.78 7.12 29.30
CA LEU A 426 12.15 8.39 28.66
C LEU A 426 12.74 9.39 29.67
#